data_250116ef5566f0200b38633a5882b299
#
_entry.id   250116ef5566f0200b38633a5882b299
#
_cell.length_a   1.000
_cell.length_b   1.000
_cell.length_c   1.000
_cell.angle_alpha   90.00
_cell.angle_beta   90.00
_cell.angle_gamma   90.00
#
_symmetry.space_group_name_H-M   'P 1'
#
loop_
_entity.id
_entity.type
_entity.pdbx_description
1 polymer ?
#
loop_
_entity_poly.entity_id
_entity_poly.type
_entity_poly.pdbx_seq_one_letter_code
_entity_poly.pdbx_strand_id
1 'polypeptide(L)'
;MFRKQIILLLLLLLSSCGYEAIYSKKNSVNYNFSVSELNFVGDRTVNLKIKEKLNNYAQAKKDKDFILRISSSSEKITLAKNTAGDSTSFKNLVSINVEVLMNNKFKSNFIILESFNYNNISNKFNLKKYEEEIKNNLAETASDK
;
A
#
# COMPACT_ATOMS: atom_id res chain seq x y z
N MET A 1 -42.79 -38.95 -17.15
CA MET A 1 -43.00 -37.52 -16.85
C MET A 1 -42.18 -37.05 -15.62
N PHE A 2 -42.05 -37.78 -14.56
CA PHE A 2 -41.29 -37.45 -13.33
C PHE A 2 -39.82 -37.07 -13.56
N ARG A 3 -39.09 -37.79 -14.43
CA ARG A 3 -37.64 -37.52 -14.67
C ARG A 3 -37.37 -36.12 -15.27
N LYS A 4 -38.25 -35.61 -16.15
CA LYS A 4 -38.10 -34.28 -16.73
C LYS A 4 -38.38 -33.18 -15.70
N GLN A 5 -39.28 -33.39 -14.77
CA GLN A 5 -39.58 -32.43 -13.70
C GLN A 5 -38.44 -32.33 -12.67
N ILE A 6 -37.77 -33.45 -12.37
CA ILE A 6 -36.61 -33.50 -11.47
C ILE A 6 -35.42 -32.73 -12.08
N ILE A 7 -35.17 -32.89 -13.38
CA ILE A 7 -34.09 -32.16 -14.08
C ILE A 7 -34.37 -30.65 -14.12
N LEU A 8 -35.62 -30.24 -14.33
CA LEU A 8 -36.00 -28.82 -14.29
C LEU A 8 -35.84 -28.23 -12.90
N LEU A 9 -36.19 -28.98 -11.83
CA LEU A 9 -35.99 -28.53 -10.46
C LEU A 9 -34.51 -28.42 -10.09
N LEU A 10 -33.67 -29.34 -10.57
CA LEU A 10 -32.23 -29.31 -10.35
C LEU A 10 -31.56 -28.11 -11.04
N LEU A 11 -32.02 -27.75 -12.26
CA LEU A 11 -31.55 -26.55 -12.99
C LEU A 11 -31.90 -25.26 -12.28
N LEU A 12 -33.06 -25.17 -11.64
CA LEU A 12 -33.48 -24.01 -10.83
C LEU A 12 -32.64 -23.83 -9.56
N LEU A 13 -32.11 -24.90 -8.98
CA LEU A 13 -31.24 -24.85 -7.79
C LEU A 13 -29.81 -24.37 -8.13
N LEU A 14 -29.36 -24.50 -9.37
CA LEU A 14 -28.05 -24.07 -9.83
C LEU A 14 -27.97 -22.56 -10.16
N SER A 15 -29.09 -21.90 -10.35
CA SER A 15 -29.15 -20.44 -10.63
C SER A 15 -29.08 -19.56 -9.37
N SER A 16 -29.03 -20.15 -8.16
CA SER A 16 -29.03 -19.42 -6.89
C SER A 16 -27.64 -19.05 -6.37
N CYS A 17 -26.54 -19.32 -7.11
CA CYS A 17 -25.23 -18.77 -6.75
C CYS A 17 -25.13 -17.32 -7.22
N GLY A 18 -25.77 -16.43 -6.48
CA GLY A 18 -25.50 -14.99 -6.53
C GLY A 18 -24.09 -14.72 -5.96
N TYR A 19 -23.06 -15.03 -6.74
CA TYR A 19 -21.70 -14.58 -6.43
C TYR A 19 -21.61 -13.08 -6.72
N GLU A 20 -21.99 -12.28 -5.73
CA GLU A 20 -21.64 -10.86 -5.76
C GLU A 20 -20.15 -10.75 -5.51
N ALA A 21 -19.40 -10.33 -6.51
CA ALA A 21 -17.99 -10.05 -6.36
C ALA A 21 -17.82 -8.91 -5.34
N ILE A 22 -17.41 -9.27 -4.13
CA ILE A 22 -17.21 -8.34 -2.98
C ILE A 22 -16.23 -7.22 -3.35
N TYR A 23 -15.41 -7.42 -4.37
CA TYR A 23 -14.44 -6.43 -4.90
C TYR A 23 -14.99 -5.51 -6.01
N SER A 24 -16.19 -5.71 -6.52
CA SER A 24 -16.71 -4.89 -7.62
C SER A 24 -17.41 -3.60 -7.17
N LYS A 25 -17.82 -3.50 -5.91
CA LYS A 25 -18.15 -2.23 -5.29
C LYS A 25 -16.87 -1.63 -4.70
N LYS A 26 -15.97 -1.09 -5.54
CA LYS A 26 -15.21 0.07 -5.12
C LYS A 26 -16.27 1.04 -4.61
N ASN A 27 -16.47 1.10 -3.30
CA ASN A 27 -17.17 2.19 -2.67
C ASN A 27 -16.42 3.44 -3.11
N SER A 28 -16.88 4.07 -4.19
CA SER A 28 -16.50 5.42 -4.52
C SER A 28 -17.14 6.28 -3.45
N VAL A 29 -16.53 6.28 -2.25
CA VAL A 29 -16.84 7.30 -1.27
C VAL A 29 -16.51 8.59 -1.99
N ASN A 30 -17.55 9.32 -2.36
CA ASN A 30 -17.39 10.57 -3.08
C ASN A 30 -16.85 11.61 -2.10
N TYR A 31 -15.54 11.51 -1.82
CA TYR A 31 -14.86 12.48 -0.99
C TYR A 31 -14.97 13.84 -1.66
N ASN A 32 -15.55 14.82 -0.97
CA ASN A 32 -15.66 16.19 -1.47
C ASN A 32 -14.35 16.97 -1.26
N PHE A 33 -13.22 16.35 -1.66
CA PHE A 33 -11.91 16.98 -1.66
C PHE A 33 -11.11 16.59 -2.90
N SER A 34 -10.17 17.42 -3.27
CA SER A 34 -9.14 17.16 -4.27
C SER A 34 -7.74 17.40 -3.71
N VAL A 35 -6.75 16.83 -4.36
CA VAL A 35 -5.34 17.11 -4.10
C VAL A 35 -4.81 17.84 -5.31
N SER A 36 -4.54 19.17 -5.17
CA SER A 36 -4.07 20.02 -6.25
C SER A 36 -2.59 19.88 -6.51
N GLU A 37 -1.82 19.55 -5.48
CA GLU A 37 -0.37 19.46 -5.58
C GLU A 37 0.18 18.31 -4.71
N LEU A 38 1.08 17.53 -5.30
CA LEU A 38 1.78 16.41 -4.68
C LEU A 38 3.28 16.64 -4.77
N ASN A 39 3.91 16.97 -3.66
CA ASN A 39 5.35 17.16 -3.56
C ASN A 39 6.00 15.95 -2.88
N PHE A 40 6.91 15.29 -3.58
CA PHE A 40 7.60 14.11 -3.11
C PHE A 40 9.10 14.34 -2.90
N VAL A 41 9.61 13.91 -1.73
CA VAL A 41 11.03 13.90 -1.40
C VAL A 41 11.41 12.54 -0.82
N GLY A 42 12.64 12.06 -1.08
CA GLY A 42 13.18 10.86 -0.47
C GLY A 42 13.13 9.61 -1.36
N ASP A 43 12.72 8.46 -0.82
CA ASP A 43 12.82 7.17 -1.49
C ASP A 43 11.88 7.06 -2.70
N ARG A 44 12.50 6.82 -3.88
CA ARG A 44 11.75 6.76 -5.15
C ARG A 44 10.72 5.63 -5.18
N THR A 45 11.08 4.45 -4.66
CA THR A 45 10.18 3.28 -4.70
C THR A 45 8.94 3.51 -3.86
N VAL A 46 9.13 4.04 -2.64
CA VAL A 46 8.04 4.40 -1.74
C VAL A 46 7.16 5.50 -2.36
N ASN A 47 7.79 6.55 -2.90
CA ASN A 47 7.07 7.67 -3.52
C ASN A 47 6.23 7.26 -4.72
N LEU A 48 6.71 6.31 -5.55
CA LEU A 48 5.94 5.79 -6.68
C LEU A 48 4.68 5.04 -6.23
N LYS A 49 4.77 4.24 -5.16
CA LYS A 49 3.61 3.52 -4.60
C LYS A 49 2.57 4.48 -4.06
N ILE A 50 2.99 5.50 -3.30
CA ILE A 50 2.09 6.53 -2.78
C ILE A 50 1.43 7.30 -3.94
N LYS A 51 2.21 7.71 -4.95
CA LYS A 51 1.70 8.43 -6.11
C LYS A 51 0.64 7.63 -6.86
N GLU A 52 0.85 6.33 -7.05
CA GLU A 52 -0.10 5.42 -7.70
C GLU A 52 -1.45 5.39 -6.95
N LYS A 53 -1.42 5.30 -5.61
CA LYS A 53 -2.63 5.30 -4.77
C LYS A 53 -3.35 6.66 -4.79
N LEU A 54 -2.60 7.77 -4.74
CA LEU A 54 -3.16 9.11 -4.71
C LEU A 54 -3.63 9.64 -6.06
N ASN A 55 -3.23 9.02 -7.17
CA ASN A 55 -3.57 9.50 -8.53
C ASN A 55 -5.08 9.62 -8.76
N ASN A 56 -5.88 8.79 -8.13
CA ASN A 56 -7.34 8.83 -8.24
C ASN A 56 -7.97 10.07 -7.56
N TYR A 57 -7.26 10.71 -6.64
CA TYR A 57 -7.71 11.88 -5.89
C TYR A 57 -7.20 13.20 -6.49
N ALA A 58 -6.18 13.13 -7.35
CA ALA A 58 -5.53 14.30 -7.96
C ALA A 58 -6.29 14.87 -9.19
N GLN A 59 -7.32 14.18 -9.70
CA GLN A 59 -7.86 14.46 -11.04
C GLN A 59 -9.11 15.37 -11.08
N ALA A 60 -9.74 15.67 -9.97
CA ALA A 60 -10.98 16.45 -9.96
C ALA A 60 -10.91 17.60 -8.95
N LYS A 61 -10.96 18.85 -9.44
CA LYS A 61 -11.07 20.02 -8.58
C LYS A 61 -12.42 19.99 -7.84
N LYS A 62 -12.38 20.03 -6.51
CA LYS A 62 -13.54 20.02 -5.62
C LYS A 62 -13.50 21.20 -4.65
N ASP A 63 -14.54 21.34 -3.81
CA ASP A 63 -14.67 22.47 -2.88
C ASP A 63 -13.53 22.58 -1.86
N LYS A 64 -12.95 21.43 -1.48
CA LYS A 64 -11.79 21.40 -0.58
C LYS A 64 -10.57 20.93 -1.36
N ASP A 65 -9.57 21.77 -1.43
CA ASP A 65 -8.35 21.52 -2.17
C ASP A 65 -7.14 21.46 -1.23
N PHE A 66 -6.40 20.36 -1.30
CA PHE A 66 -5.27 20.07 -0.44
C PHE A 66 -3.96 20.02 -1.24
N ILE A 67 -2.90 20.46 -0.59
CA ILE A 67 -1.52 20.24 -1.03
C ILE A 67 -0.91 19.23 -0.07
N LEU A 68 -0.29 18.17 -0.60
CA LEU A 68 0.40 17.18 0.18
C LEU A 68 1.90 17.26 -0.05
N ARG A 69 2.67 17.40 1.03
CA ARG A 69 4.13 17.27 1.04
C ARG A 69 4.48 15.96 1.68
N ILE A 70 5.12 15.09 0.93
CA ILE A 70 5.39 13.72 1.31
C ILE A 70 6.89 13.49 1.32
N SER A 71 7.43 13.16 2.50
CA SER A 71 8.82 12.79 2.67
C SER A 71 8.90 11.31 3.04
N SER A 72 9.65 10.52 2.28
CA SER A 72 9.78 9.09 2.52
C SER A 72 11.22 8.67 2.70
N SER A 73 11.44 7.64 3.51
CA SER A 73 12.74 6.98 3.66
C SER A 73 12.59 5.46 3.73
N SER A 74 13.65 4.76 3.37
CA SER A 74 13.79 3.33 3.56
C SER A 74 15.17 3.04 4.11
N GLU A 75 15.22 2.35 5.27
CA GLU A 75 16.47 2.09 5.99
C GLU A 75 16.61 0.60 6.29
N LYS A 76 17.86 0.11 6.18
CA LYS A 76 18.26 -1.22 6.63
C LYS A 76 19.05 -1.09 7.93
N ILE A 77 18.53 -1.70 8.99
CA ILE A 77 19.13 -1.69 10.33
C ILE A 77 19.63 -3.09 10.67
N THR A 78 20.86 -3.21 11.14
CA THR A 78 21.38 -4.48 11.66
C THR A 78 20.85 -4.70 13.08
N LEU A 79 20.17 -5.82 13.32
CA LEU A 79 19.60 -6.18 14.62
C LEU A 79 20.53 -7.05 15.44
N ALA A 80 21.24 -7.99 14.80
CA ALA A 80 22.13 -8.90 15.49
C ALA A 80 23.37 -9.22 14.67
N LYS A 81 24.47 -9.53 15.38
CA LYS A 81 25.74 -9.99 14.81
C LYS A 81 26.18 -11.28 15.52
N ASN A 82 26.96 -12.11 14.83
CA ASN A 82 27.62 -13.26 15.42
C ASN A 82 28.90 -12.85 16.16
N THR A 83 29.57 -13.82 16.77
CA THR A 83 30.85 -13.61 17.50
C THR A 83 32.00 -13.12 16.62
N ALA A 84 31.92 -13.35 15.31
CA ALA A 84 32.89 -12.86 14.32
C ALA A 84 32.59 -11.42 13.82
N GLY A 85 31.45 -10.82 14.27
CA GLY A 85 31.04 -9.49 13.88
C GLY A 85 30.16 -9.43 12.63
N ASP A 86 29.86 -10.57 12.00
CA ASP A 86 28.98 -10.60 10.82
C ASP A 86 27.53 -10.41 11.21
N SER A 87 26.81 -9.63 10.41
CA SER A 87 25.39 -9.39 10.63
C SER A 87 24.57 -10.66 10.36
N THR A 88 23.75 -11.08 11.34
CA THR A 88 22.92 -12.30 11.28
C THR A 88 21.45 -11.98 11.06
N SER A 89 20.99 -10.81 11.47
CA SER A 89 19.60 -10.37 11.22
C SER A 89 19.52 -8.87 10.99
N PHE A 90 18.48 -8.48 10.26
CA PHE A 90 18.24 -7.12 9.83
C PHE A 90 16.78 -6.73 10.03
N LYS A 91 16.55 -5.42 10.04
CA LYS A 91 15.23 -4.80 9.91
C LYS A 91 15.24 -3.87 8.71
N ASN A 92 14.26 -3.98 7.81
CA ASN A 92 13.91 -2.91 6.90
C ASN A 92 12.82 -2.06 7.53
N LEU A 93 13.01 -0.74 7.50
CA LEU A 93 12.08 0.26 8.00
C LEU A 93 11.74 1.19 6.83
N VAL A 94 10.45 1.37 6.56
CA VAL A 94 9.91 2.40 5.66
C VAL A 94 9.20 3.43 6.53
N SER A 95 9.55 4.70 6.33
CA SER A 95 8.92 5.83 6.99
C SER A 95 8.37 6.78 5.95
N ILE A 96 7.12 7.22 6.14
CA ILE A 96 6.44 8.21 5.32
C ILE A 96 5.95 9.31 6.25
N ASN A 97 6.38 10.54 6.00
CA ASN A 97 5.87 11.74 6.68
C ASN A 97 5.00 12.52 5.69
N VAL A 98 3.76 12.78 6.06
CA VAL A 98 2.78 13.49 5.22
C VAL A 98 2.37 14.78 5.91
N GLU A 99 2.70 15.91 5.29
CA GLU A 99 2.20 17.22 5.67
C GLU A 99 1.02 17.61 4.78
N VAL A 100 -0.09 17.97 5.41
CA VAL A 100 -1.31 18.41 4.74
C VAL A 100 -1.46 19.91 4.87
N LEU A 101 -1.56 20.60 3.73
CA LEU A 101 -1.84 22.02 3.67
C LEU A 101 -3.18 22.27 2.97
N MET A 102 -3.89 23.30 3.38
CA MET A 102 -5.09 23.81 2.71
C MET A 102 -4.98 25.33 2.61
N ASN A 103 -5.16 25.88 1.41
CA ASN A 103 -4.94 27.30 1.13
C ASN A 103 -3.54 27.77 1.58
N ASN A 104 -2.50 26.98 1.32
CA ASN A 104 -1.11 27.20 1.73
C ASN A 104 -0.88 27.29 3.26
N LYS A 105 -1.87 26.93 4.06
CA LYS A 105 -1.75 26.89 5.52
C LYS A 105 -1.65 25.46 6.01
N PHE A 106 -0.72 25.19 6.92
CA PHE A 106 -0.57 23.91 7.58
C PHE A 106 -1.87 23.50 8.27
N LYS A 107 -2.28 22.25 8.10
CA LYS A 107 -3.46 21.65 8.73
C LYS A 107 -3.11 20.50 9.66
N SER A 108 -2.34 19.55 9.17
CA SER A 108 -1.96 18.37 9.94
C SER A 108 -0.67 17.76 9.41
N ASN A 109 -0.05 16.96 10.23
CA ASN A 109 1.07 16.11 9.87
C ASN A 109 0.85 14.74 10.50
N PHE A 110 1.19 13.67 9.77
CA PHE A 110 1.18 12.32 10.28
C PHE A 110 2.35 11.51 9.73
N ILE A 111 2.78 10.53 10.52
CA ILE A 111 3.90 9.66 10.17
C ILE A 111 3.38 8.22 10.12
N ILE A 112 3.70 7.55 9.04
CA ILE A 112 3.43 6.12 8.84
C ILE A 112 4.76 5.40 8.90
N LEU A 113 4.84 4.36 9.74
CA LEU A 113 6.02 3.52 9.91
C LEU A 113 5.63 2.07 9.65
N GLU A 114 6.38 1.42 8.75
CA GLU A 114 6.28 -0.01 8.50
C GLU A 114 7.65 -0.65 8.60
N SER A 115 7.74 -1.83 9.19
CA SER A 115 9.01 -2.53 9.30
C SER A 115 8.86 -4.03 9.22
N PHE A 116 9.92 -4.69 8.76
CA PHE A 116 10.01 -6.14 8.67
C PHE A 116 11.40 -6.62 9.09
N ASN A 117 11.44 -7.63 9.96
CA ASN A 117 12.68 -8.25 10.43
C ASN A 117 12.95 -9.52 9.61
N TYR A 118 14.21 -9.75 9.22
CA TYR A 118 14.62 -10.91 8.45
C TYR A 118 16.04 -11.33 8.78
N ASN A 119 16.36 -12.60 8.51
CA ASN A 119 17.67 -13.15 8.73
C ASN A 119 18.58 -12.95 7.52
N ASN A 120 19.88 -12.92 7.77
CA ASN A 120 20.88 -12.90 6.70
C ASN A 120 20.79 -14.20 5.89
N ILE A 121 20.98 -14.06 4.59
CA ILE A 121 21.07 -15.15 3.62
C ILE A 121 22.51 -15.18 3.10
N SER A 122 23.16 -16.35 3.11
CA SER A 122 24.56 -16.51 2.69
C SER A 122 24.81 -16.07 1.24
N ASN A 123 23.85 -16.32 0.34
CA ASN A 123 23.91 -15.85 -1.03
C ASN A 123 23.52 -14.38 -1.12
N LYS A 124 24.50 -13.51 -1.41
CA LYS A 124 24.32 -12.06 -1.46
C LYS A 124 23.33 -11.58 -2.54
N PHE A 125 23.25 -12.28 -3.66
CA PHE A 125 22.30 -11.95 -4.72
C PHE A 125 20.86 -12.22 -4.27
N ASN A 126 20.62 -13.40 -3.67
CA ASN A 126 19.31 -13.74 -3.15
C ASN A 126 18.90 -12.82 -1.99
N LEU A 127 19.85 -12.44 -1.12
CA LEU A 127 19.61 -11.48 -0.06
C LEU A 127 19.13 -10.14 -0.62
N LYS A 128 19.84 -9.59 -1.61
CA LYS A 128 19.49 -8.32 -2.23
C LYS A 128 18.11 -8.35 -2.88
N LYS A 129 17.80 -9.42 -3.63
CA LYS A 129 16.47 -9.60 -4.22
C LYS A 129 15.37 -9.65 -3.17
N TYR A 130 15.59 -10.40 -2.09
CA TYR A 130 14.65 -10.51 -0.97
C TYR A 130 14.44 -9.15 -0.26
N GLU A 131 15.50 -8.37 -0.07
CA GLU A 131 15.42 -7.03 0.51
C GLU A 131 14.61 -6.06 -0.37
N GLU A 132 14.75 -6.15 -1.69
CA GLU A 132 13.94 -5.36 -2.63
C GLU A 132 12.45 -5.75 -2.58
N GLU A 133 12.14 -7.04 -2.46
CA GLU A 133 10.77 -7.53 -2.28
C GLU A 133 10.16 -7.03 -0.96
N ILE A 134 10.91 -7.13 0.15
CA ILE A 134 10.49 -6.60 1.45
C ILE A 134 10.20 -5.10 1.35
N LYS A 135 11.11 -4.33 0.76
CA LYS A 135 10.93 -2.88 0.61
C LYS A 135 9.68 -2.54 -0.20
N ASN A 136 9.44 -3.24 -1.31
CA ASN A 136 8.25 -3.04 -2.13
C ASN A 136 6.96 -3.33 -1.35
N ASN A 137 6.93 -4.44 -0.59
CA ASN A 137 5.78 -4.82 0.21
C ASN A 137 5.51 -3.82 1.35
N LEU A 138 6.58 -3.35 2.03
CA LEU A 138 6.46 -2.33 3.07
C LEU A 138 5.95 -1.00 2.51
N ALA A 139 6.46 -0.59 1.33
CA ALA A 139 6.02 0.62 0.66
C ALA A 139 4.54 0.53 0.26
N GLU A 140 4.09 -0.62 -0.22
CA GLU A 140 2.68 -0.86 -0.54
C GLU A 140 1.79 -0.82 0.71
N THR A 141 2.16 -1.57 1.77
CA THR A 141 1.42 -1.58 3.04
C THR A 141 1.35 -0.18 3.67
N ALA A 142 2.45 0.56 3.65
CA ALA A 142 2.49 1.92 4.17
C ALA A 142 1.62 2.89 3.35
N SER A 143 1.52 2.69 2.04
CA SER A 143 0.70 3.55 1.16
C SER A 143 -0.79 3.24 1.21
N ASP A 144 -1.20 2.14 1.83
CA ASP A 144 -2.61 1.77 2.04
C ASP A 144 -3.23 2.37 3.32
N LYS A 145 -2.40 2.95 4.19
CA LYS A 145 -2.81 3.60 5.45
C LYS A 145 -3.10 5.07 5.27
#